data_63b517e5a399488c456d58adb46f9e17
#
_entry.id   63b517e5a399488c456d58adb46f9e17
#
_cell.length_a   1.000
_cell.length_b   1.000
_cell.length_c   1.000
_cell.angle_alpha   90.00
_cell.angle_beta   90.00
_cell.angle_gamma   90.00
#
_symmetry.space_group_name_H-M   'P 1'
#
loop_
_entity.id
_entity.type
_entity.pdbx_description
1 polymer ?
#
loop_
_entity_poly.entity_id
_entity_poly.type
_entity_poly.pdbx_seq_one_letter_code
_entity_poly.pdbx_strand_id
1 'polypeptide(L)'
;KVRTFPLLEKYGFVWIWMGDEPADAAKLPDFSELDNGPATGVAHTYMPMKANYELIVDNVMDLSHIDHVHGEIITTRGQLSPLIPPVKEDNNTVNARWEWRQTPAMMIFANFLPDPTAEARGFFDITWSAPANIQLSVGAIQGEGALDLNDTVGQYDLHTCTPASATETHYFFATRRNHIVDDGEYNQMKIEAMHNAFVTEDGPIIEAVQKEMNTNDFFSLNPVLMSNDAAPVRVRRLLARLIAQQSRG
;
A
#
# COMPACT_ATOMS: atom_id res chain seq x y z
N LYS A 1 -29.52 7.47 -23.96
CA LYS A 1 -28.32 6.68 -24.27
C LYS A 1 -27.50 6.61 -22.99
N VAL A 2 -27.15 5.42 -22.53
CA VAL A 2 -26.32 5.25 -21.34
C VAL A 2 -24.86 5.61 -21.73
N ARG A 3 -24.15 6.36 -20.86
CA ARG A 3 -22.72 6.64 -21.05
C ARG A 3 -21.93 5.34 -20.93
N THR A 4 -20.99 5.12 -21.83
CA THR A 4 -20.03 4.01 -21.78
C THR A 4 -18.65 4.52 -21.46
N PHE A 5 -17.83 3.71 -20.77
CA PHE A 5 -16.48 4.05 -20.37
C PHE A 5 -15.50 3.01 -20.92
N PRO A 6 -14.33 3.44 -21.43
CA PRO A 6 -13.25 2.53 -21.81
C PRO A 6 -12.76 1.68 -20.62
N LEU A 7 -12.48 0.42 -20.89
CA LEU A 7 -11.93 -0.54 -19.91
C LEU A 7 -10.58 -1.05 -20.38
N LEU A 8 -9.72 -1.39 -19.43
CA LEU A 8 -8.43 -2.05 -19.64
C LEU A 8 -8.28 -3.18 -18.62
N GLU A 9 -8.05 -4.41 -19.08
CA GLU A 9 -7.66 -5.52 -18.22
C GLU A 9 -6.12 -5.56 -18.13
N LYS A 10 -5.57 -5.38 -16.94
CA LYS A 10 -4.13 -5.42 -16.70
C LYS A 10 -3.82 -5.69 -15.23
N TYR A 11 -2.76 -6.46 -14.95
CA TYR A 11 -2.31 -6.77 -13.59
C TYR A 11 -3.35 -7.51 -12.72
N GLY A 12 -4.26 -8.27 -13.36
CA GLY A 12 -5.35 -8.95 -12.66
C GLY A 12 -6.53 -8.06 -12.25
N PHE A 13 -6.55 -6.80 -12.69
CA PHE A 13 -7.63 -5.85 -12.42
C PHE A 13 -8.31 -5.38 -13.70
N VAL A 14 -9.55 -4.92 -13.57
CA VAL A 14 -10.26 -4.17 -14.60
C VAL A 14 -10.21 -2.68 -14.26
N TRP A 15 -9.50 -1.92 -15.08
CA TRP A 15 -9.36 -0.47 -14.96
C TRP A 15 -10.41 0.22 -15.80
N ILE A 16 -11.00 1.30 -15.27
CA ILE A 16 -12.02 2.10 -15.96
C ILE A 16 -11.53 3.53 -16.14
N TRP A 17 -11.64 4.05 -17.36
CA TRP A 17 -11.38 5.45 -17.65
C TRP A 17 -12.66 6.26 -17.54
N MET A 18 -12.77 7.12 -16.52
CA MET A 18 -13.96 7.94 -16.25
C MET A 18 -13.78 9.42 -16.67
N GLY A 19 -12.60 9.80 -17.13
CA GLY A 19 -12.32 11.16 -17.61
C GLY A 19 -13.03 11.50 -18.90
N ASP A 20 -13.11 12.78 -19.24
CA ASP A 20 -13.70 13.28 -20.48
C ASP A 20 -12.71 13.27 -21.65
N GLU A 21 -11.41 13.30 -21.36
CA GLU A 21 -10.34 13.14 -22.35
C GLU A 21 -10.29 11.70 -22.90
N PRO A 22 -9.73 11.48 -24.10
CA PRO A 22 -9.51 10.15 -24.63
C PRO A 22 -8.73 9.26 -23.65
N ALA A 23 -9.16 8.00 -23.49
CA ALA A 23 -8.48 7.06 -22.60
C ALA A 23 -7.05 6.84 -23.09
N ASP A 24 -6.10 6.90 -22.14
CA ASP A 24 -4.69 6.71 -22.38
C ASP A 24 -4.12 5.68 -21.41
N ALA A 25 -3.82 4.47 -21.91
CA ALA A 25 -3.27 3.39 -21.12
C ALA A 25 -1.88 3.69 -20.55
N ALA A 26 -1.14 4.65 -21.12
CA ALA A 26 0.17 5.07 -20.59
C ALA A 26 0.06 5.89 -19.29
N LYS A 27 -1.14 6.35 -18.94
CA LYS A 27 -1.40 7.01 -17.65
C LYS A 27 -1.59 6.02 -16.49
N LEU A 28 -1.79 4.72 -16.77
CA LEU A 28 -1.77 3.71 -15.73
C LEU A 28 -0.34 3.54 -15.23
N PRO A 29 -0.08 3.67 -13.92
CA PRO A 29 1.24 3.42 -13.36
C PRO A 29 1.74 2.00 -13.67
N ASP A 30 3.05 1.82 -13.67
CA ASP A 30 3.67 0.52 -13.90
C ASP A 30 3.58 -0.35 -12.64
N PHE A 31 2.79 -1.42 -12.71
CA PHE A 31 2.65 -2.46 -11.69
C PHE A 31 3.12 -3.83 -12.20
N SER A 32 4.07 -3.82 -13.16
CA SER A 32 4.55 -5.03 -13.84
C SER A 32 5.18 -6.07 -12.91
N GLU A 33 5.57 -5.67 -11.69
CA GLU A 33 6.01 -6.62 -10.66
C GLU A 33 4.93 -7.66 -10.31
N LEU A 34 3.64 -7.35 -10.47
CA LEU A 34 2.57 -8.35 -10.31
C LEU A 34 2.62 -9.45 -11.38
N ASP A 35 3.14 -9.15 -12.56
CA ASP A 35 3.27 -10.11 -13.67
C ASP A 35 4.66 -10.79 -13.70
N ASN A 36 5.57 -10.46 -12.77
CA ASN A 36 6.95 -10.96 -12.74
C ASN A 36 7.02 -12.38 -12.15
N GLY A 37 6.65 -13.42 -12.93
CA GLY A 37 6.75 -14.85 -12.63
C GLY A 37 5.39 -15.59 -12.70
N PRO A 38 5.26 -16.80 -12.13
CA PRO A 38 4.07 -17.62 -12.30
C PRO A 38 2.83 -16.99 -11.66
N ALA A 39 1.66 -17.22 -12.26
CA ALA A 39 0.37 -16.71 -11.76
C ALA A 39 0.03 -17.24 -10.35
N THR A 40 0.51 -18.43 -9.99
CA THR A 40 0.36 -19.01 -8.64
C THR A 40 1.04 -18.20 -7.53
N GLY A 41 2.02 -17.35 -7.88
CA GLY A 41 2.70 -16.47 -6.93
C GLY A 41 1.93 -15.17 -6.62
N VAL A 42 0.78 -14.93 -7.28
CA VAL A 42 -0.04 -13.72 -7.11
C VAL A 42 -1.38 -14.08 -6.52
N ALA A 43 -1.86 -13.27 -5.59
CA ALA A 43 -3.22 -13.38 -5.08
C ALA A 43 -3.87 -11.98 -4.96
N HIS A 44 -5.19 -11.94 -5.06
CA HIS A 44 -6.00 -10.72 -5.04
C HIS A 44 -7.09 -10.81 -4.00
N THR A 45 -7.45 -9.68 -3.42
CA THR A 45 -8.62 -9.57 -2.56
C THR A 45 -9.31 -8.22 -2.72
N TYR A 46 -10.56 -8.14 -2.27
CA TYR A 46 -11.39 -6.96 -2.31
C TYR A 46 -12.04 -6.72 -0.95
N MET A 47 -12.01 -5.48 -0.49
CA MET A 47 -12.52 -5.05 0.80
C MET A 47 -13.38 -3.78 0.64
N PRO A 48 -14.70 -3.82 0.88
CA PRO A 48 -15.48 -2.61 1.02
C PRO A 48 -15.16 -1.94 2.36
N MET A 49 -14.78 -0.66 2.33
CA MET A 49 -14.42 0.12 3.52
C MET A 49 -15.40 1.28 3.71
N LYS A 50 -15.88 1.50 4.94
CA LYS A 50 -16.75 2.64 5.30
C LYS A 50 -15.93 3.86 5.69
N ALA A 51 -15.07 4.27 4.78
CA ALA A 51 -14.20 5.42 4.95
C ALA A 51 -13.88 6.07 3.59
N ASN A 52 -13.53 7.35 3.63
CA ASN A 52 -12.96 8.04 2.48
C ASN A 52 -11.62 7.40 2.09
N TYR A 53 -11.37 7.26 0.79
CA TYR A 53 -10.17 6.62 0.28
C TYR A 53 -8.86 7.27 0.73
N GLU A 54 -8.86 8.58 1.02
CA GLU A 54 -7.67 9.28 1.51
C GLU A 54 -7.25 8.80 2.92
N LEU A 55 -8.18 8.33 3.76
CA LEU A 55 -7.84 7.76 5.06
C LEU A 55 -7.17 6.38 4.94
N ILE A 56 -7.58 5.59 3.94
CA ILE A 56 -6.91 4.33 3.62
C ILE A 56 -5.50 4.62 3.10
N VAL A 57 -5.36 5.64 2.24
CA VAL A 57 -4.06 6.08 1.73
C VAL A 57 -3.16 6.58 2.87
N ASP A 58 -3.69 7.37 3.81
CA ASP A 58 -2.92 7.82 4.98
C ASP A 58 -2.38 6.64 5.80
N ASN A 59 -3.24 5.64 6.08
CA ASN A 59 -2.85 4.43 6.81
C ASN A 59 -1.71 3.68 6.10
N VAL A 60 -1.86 3.41 4.80
CA VAL A 60 -0.86 2.64 4.05
C VAL A 60 0.43 3.43 3.82
N MET A 61 0.36 4.76 3.72
CA MET A 61 1.55 5.63 3.52
C MET A 61 2.32 5.93 4.81
N ASP A 62 1.76 5.65 5.99
CA ASP A 62 2.46 5.70 7.28
C ASP A 62 2.57 4.29 7.89
N LEU A 63 3.66 3.61 7.62
CA LEU A 63 3.90 2.25 8.11
C LEU A 63 4.35 2.20 9.59
N SER A 64 4.48 3.33 10.29
CA SER A 64 4.82 3.32 11.72
C SER A 64 3.74 2.63 12.57
N HIS A 65 2.50 2.59 12.09
CA HIS A 65 1.38 1.94 12.76
C HIS A 65 1.55 0.44 12.95
N ILE A 66 2.33 -0.24 12.08
CA ILE A 66 2.49 -1.70 12.15
C ILE A 66 3.12 -2.19 13.47
N ASP A 67 3.87 -1.33 14.15
CA ASP A 67 4.45 -1.64 15.46
C ASP A 67 3.43 -1.53 16.62
N HIS A 68 2.24 -1.00 16.36
CA HIS A 68 1.23 -0.69 17.36
C HIS A 68 -0.14 -1.32 17.11
N VAL A 69 -0.49 -1.51 15.84
CA VAL A 69 -1.81 -1.98 15.40
C VAL A 69 -1.80 -3.48 15.10
N HIS A 70 -0.76 -3.95 14.42
CA HIS A 70 -0.68 -5.34 14.00
C HIS A 70 -0.08 -6.24 15.07
N GLY A 71 -0.46 -7.54 15.01
CA GLY A 71 0.11 -8.57 15.85
C GLY A 71 1.52 -8.98 15.44
N GLU A 72 2.03 -10.06 16.04
CA GLU A 72 3.43 -10.51 15.92
C GLU A 72 3.90 -10.84 14.48
N ILE A 73 2.98 -11.02 13.54
CA ILE A 73 3.32 -11.54 12.20
C ILE A 73 4.04 -10.50 11.34
N ILE A 74 3.62 -9.23 11.42
CA ILE A 74 4.16 -8.15 10.57
C ILE A 74 4.78 -7.00 11.36
N THR A 75 4.88 -7.09 12.68
CA THR A 75 5.53 -6.07 13.51
C THR A 75 7.04 -6.07 13.35
N THR A 76 7.65 -4.88 13.41
CA THR A 76 9.09 -4.71 13.56
C THR A 76 9.52 -4.63 15.03
N ARG A 77 8.61 -4.84 15.97
CA ARG A 77 8.84 -4.77 17.42
C ARG A 77 9.43 -3.43 17.86
N GLY A 78 8.87 -2.34 17.30
CA GLY A 78 9.28 -0.99 17.65
C GLY A 78 10.54 -0.48 16.94
N GLN A 79 11.06 -1.20 15.94
CA GLN A 79 12.21 -0.72 15.16
C GLN A 79 11.81 0.32 14.12
N LEU A 80 10.58 0.25 13.60
CA LEU A 80 10.10 1.11 12.52
C LEU A 80 9.52 2.43 13.04
N SER A 81 8.70 2.38 14.07
CA SER A 81 7.93 3.54 14.56
C SER A 81 8.79 4.77 14.95
N PRO A 82 10.05 4.66 15.44
CA PRO A 82 10.89 5.83 15.71
C PRO A 82 11.58 6.38 14.44
N LEU A 83 11.52 5.68 13.30
CA LEU A 83 12.20 6.09 12.08
C LEU A 83 11.37 7.11 11.31
N ILE A 84 12.04 8.17 10.86
CA ILE A 84 11.46 9.15 9.95
C ILE A 84 11.96 8.80 8.54
N PRO A 85 11.07 8.34 7.63
CA PRO A 85 11.48 7.95 6.29
C PRO A 85 11.88 9.16 5.45
N PRO A 86 12.91 9.06 4.60
CA PRO A 86 13.08 10.01 3.52
C PRO A 86 11.88 9.94 2.57
N VAL A 87 11.33 11.10 2.25
CA VAL A 87 10.16 11.22 1.36
C VAL A 87 10.57 11.98 0.10
N LYS A 88 10.29 11.38 -1.06
CA LYS A 88 10.48 11.99 -2.38
C LYS A 88 9.12 12.26 -3.00
N GLU A 89 8.98 13.42 -3.64
CA GLU A 89 7.78 13.79 -4.40
C GLU A 89 8.19 14.11 -5.84
N ASP A 90 7.44 13.61 -6.78
CA ASP A 90 7.52 13.92 -8.20
C ASP A 90 6.11 14.31 -8.70
N ASN A 91 5.95 14.59 -9.99
CA ASN A 91 4.76 15.18 -10.62
C ASN A 91 3.41 14.62 -10.13
N ASN A 92 3.30 13.30 -9.98
CA ASN A 92 2.09 12.59 -9.59
C ASN A 92 2.34 11.43 -8.63
N THR A 93 3.52 11.38 -8.02
CA THR A 93 3.94 10.31 -7.09
C THR A 93 4.53 10.85 -5.81
N VAL A 94 4.37 10.08 -4.73
CA VAL A 94 5.07 10.29 -3.45
C VAL A 94 5.65 8.95 -3.03
N ASN A 95 6.96 8.92 -2.78
CA ASN A 95 7.66 7.74 -2.31
C ASN A 95 8.20 7.96 -0.90
N ALA A 96 8.11 6.93 -0.07
CA ALA A 96 8.76 6.86 1.25
C ALA A 96 9.45 5.52 1.41
N ARG A 97 10.60 5.51 2.11
CA ARG A 97 11.39 4.30 2.28
C ARG A 97 11.90 4.17 3.69
N TRP A 98 11.77 2.97 4.29
CA TRP A 98 12.35 2.61 5.59
C TRP A 98 13.31 1.45 5.42
N GLU A 99 14.35 1.46 6.24
CA GLU A 99 15.31 0.37 6.37
C GLU A 99 15.61 0.19 7.86
N TRP A 100 15.62 -1.05 8.32
CA TRP A 100 15.86 -1.35 9.73
C TRP A 100 16.59 -2.68 9.90
N ARG A 101 16.98 -2.97 11.15
CA ARG A 101 17.48 -4.28 11.58
C ARG A 101 16.56 -4.83 12.65
N GLN A 102 16.36 -6.13 12.66
CA GLN A 102 15.47 -6.79 13.61
C GLN A 102 15.93 -8.22 13.88
N THR A 103 15.76 -8.68 15.12
CA THR A 103 16.06 -10.05 15.55
C THR A 103 14.88 -10.64 16.32
N PRO A 104 14.29 -11.72 15.86
CA PRO A 104 14.39 -12.26 14.50
C PRO A 104 13.73 -11.30 13.47
N ALA A 105 13.86 -11.59 12.19
CA ALA A 105 13.10 -10.91 11.13
C ALA A 105 11.59 -10.94 11.39
N MET A 106 10.83 -10.11 10.68
CA MET A 106 9.36 -10.23 10.70
C MET A 106 8.94 -11.66 10.37
N MET A 107 7.95 -12.19 11.08
CA MET A 107 7.55 -13.58 10.97
C MET A 107 7.09 -13.99 9.57
N ILE A 108 6.56 -13.04 8.79
CA ILE A 108 6.21 -13.31 7.38
C ILE A 108 7.41 -13.70 6.52
N PHE A 109 8.64 -13.38 6.94
CA PHE A 109 9.88 -13.67 6.20
C PHE A 109 10.83 -14.59 6.96
N ALA A 110 10.81 -14.60 8.29
CA ALA A 110 11.79 -15.27 9.13
C ALA A 110 12.03 -16.74 8.73
N ASN A 111 10.95 -17.50 8.49
CA ASN A 111 11.03 -18.93 8.17
C ASN A 111 11.58 -19.22 6.75
N PHE A 112 11.78 -18.20 5.92
CA PHE A 112 12.31 -18.32 4.56
C PHE A 112 13.75 -17.79 4.46
N LEU A 113 14.30 -17.30 5.57
CA LEU A 113 15.68 -16.87 5.70
C LEU A 113 16.58 -18.03 6.14
N PRO A 114 17.91 -17.97 5.89
CA PRO A 114 18.84 -19.04 6.28
C PRO A 114 18.81 -19.41 7.75
N ASP A 115 18.65 -18.45 8.65
CA ASP A 115 18.45 -18.67 10.08
C ASP A 115 17.25 -17.86 10.59
N PRO A 116 16.10 -18.50 10.85
CA PRO A 116 14.87 -17.79 11.25
C PRO A 116 14.98 -17.06 12.61
N THR A 117 16.05 -17.30 13.37
CA THR A 117 16.27 -16.70 14.70
C THR A 117 17.30 -15.56 14.69
N ALA A 118 18.08 -15.43 13.62
CA ALA A 118 19.14 -14.45 13.53
C ALA A 118 18.65 -13.06 13.08
N GLU A 119 19.51 -12.07 13.29
CA GLU A 119 19.27 -10.71 12.78
C GLU A 119 19.12 -10.70 11.26
N ALA A 120 18.16 -9.91 10.79
CA ALA A 120 18.00 -9.58 9.38
C ALA A 120 17.88 -8.07 9.19
N ARG A 121 18.27 -7.62 7.99
CA ARG A 121 17.96 -6.28 7.48
C ARG A 121 16.63 -6.33 6.76
N GLY A 122 15.74 -5.40 7.07
CA GLY A 122 14.44 -5.25 6.42
C GLY A 122 14.31 -3.92 5.71
N PHE A 123 13.40 -3.84 4.75
CA PHE A 123 13.03 -2.59 4.09
C PHE A 123 11.54 -2.55 3.78
N PHE A 124 11.01 -1.34 3.74
CA PHE A 124 9.79 -0.97 3.04
C PHE A 124 10.13 0.11 2.01
N ASP A 125 9.64 -0.05 0.80
CA ASP A 125 9.69 0.96 -0.26
C ASP A 125 8.29 1.15 -0.81
N ILE A 126 7.67 2.28 -0.45
CA ILE A 126 6.28 2.55 -0.76
C ILE A 126 6.15 3.75 -1.69
N THR A 127 5.35 3.62 -2.73
CA THR A 127 5.09 4.68 -3.69
C THR A 127 3.60 4.83 -3.94
N TRP A 128 3.06 5.96 -3.55
CA TRP A 128 1.74 6.39 -3.98
C TRP A 128 1.81 7.02 -5.37
N SER A 129 0.86 6.66 -6.23
CA SER A 129 0.61 7.25 -7.55
C SER A 129 -0.83 7.74 -7.64
N ALA A 130 -0.99 8.96 -8.14
CA ALA A 130 -2.33 9.55 -8.27
C ALA A 130 -3.28 8.68 -9.10
N PRO A 131 -4.59 8.60 -8.77
CA PRO A 131 -5.23 9.31 -7.65
C PRO A 131 -5.14 8.55 -6.31
N ALA A 132 -5.03 7.21 -6.28
CA ALA A 132 -5.10 6.40 -5.07
C ALA A 132 -4.55 4.97 -5.29
N ASN A 133 -3.43 4.87 -5.97
CA ASN A 133 -2.72 3.60 -6.18
C ASN A 133 -1.43 3.61 -5.36
N ILE A 134 -1.16 2.56 -4.62
CA ILE A 134 0.03 2.45 -3.79
C ILE A 134 0.72 1.13 -4.09
N GLN A 135 2.00 1.21 -4.40
CA GLN A 135 2.90 0.07 -4.55
C GLN A 135 3.74 -0.02 -3.28
N LEU A 136 3.90 -1.21 -2.75
CA LEU A 136 4.75 -1.48 -1.60
C LEU A 136 5.65 -2.67 -1.91
N SER A 137 6.95 -2.45 -1.92
CA SER A 137 7.94 -3.53 -1.87
C SER A 137 8.42 -3.68 -0.44
N VAL A 138 8.40 -4.91 0.06
CA VAL A 138 8.84 -5.24 1.41
C VAL A 138 9.64 -6.53 1.40
N GLY A 139 10.70 -6.61 2.18
CA GLY A 139 11.51 -7.82 2.26
C GLY A 139 12.52 -7.78 3.38
N ALA A 140 13.20 -8.92 3.55
CA ALA A 140 14.26 -9.09 4.52
C ALA A 140 15.40 -9.95 3.95
N ILE A 141 16.62 -9.67 4.40
CA ILE A 141 17.83 -10.40 4.03
C ILE A 141 18.76 -10.54 5.22
N GLN A 142 19.49 -11.65 5.28
CA GLN A 142 20.62 -11.87 6.17
C GLN A 142 21.94 -11.77 5.39
N GLY A 143 22.95 -11.13 5.99
CA GLY A 143 24.24 -10.91 5.33
C GLY A 143 24.25 -9.72 4.35
N GLU A 144 25.08 -9.83 3.33
CA GLU A 144 25.27 -8.81 2.30
C GLU A 144 24.20 -8.91 1.20
N GLY A 145 24.00 -7.85 0.44
CA GLY A 145 23.02 -7.74 -0.65
C GLY A 145 22.25 -6.43 -0.61
N ALA A 146 21.56 -6.11 -1.70
CA ALA A 146 20.70 -4.94 -1.78
C ALA A 146 19.40 -5.15 -0.98
N LEU A 147 18.81 -4.07 -0.51
CA LEU A 147 17.48 -4.08 0.10
C LEU A 147 16.44 -3.80 -0.99
N ASP A 148 16.24 -4.79 -1.85
CA ASP A 148 15.24 -4.80 -2.92
C ASP A 148 14.69 -6.22 -3.12
N LEU A 149 13.72 -6.39 -4.01
CA LEU A 149 13.08 -7.69 -4.26
C LEU A 149 13.95 -8.69 -5.01
N ASN A 150 15.09 -8.27 -5.59
CA ASN A 150 15.99 -9.19 -6.27
C ASN A 150 16.86 -9.97 -5.28
N ASP A 151 17.30 -9.32 -4.21
CA ASP A 151 18.26 -9.89 -3.25
C ASP A 151 17.57 -10.37 -1.95
N THR A 152 16.34 -9.95 -1.67
CA THR A 152 15.64 -10.26 -0.41
C THR A 152 14.59 -11.35 -0.58
N VAL A 153 14.24 -12.02 0.51
CA VAL A 153 12.95 -12.71 0.63
C VAL A 153 11.89 -11.65 0.89
N GLY A 154 10.94 -11.52 -0.03
CA GLY A 154 10.02 -10.38 0.03
C GLY A 154 8.74 -10.57 -0.76
N GLN A 155 7.97 -9.50 -0.81
CA GLN A 155 6.74 -9.40 -1.58
C GLN A 155 6.56 -7.99 -2.13
N TYR A 156 5.79 -7.92 -3.21
CA TYR A 156 5.27 -6.71 -3.81
C TYR A 156 3.77 -6.66 -3.61
N ASP A 157 3.27 -5.57 -3.10
CA ASP A 157 1.87 -5.34 -2.83
C ASP A 157 1.36 -4.15 -3.65
N LEU A 158 0.17 -4.29 -4.23
CA LEU A 158 -0.57 -3.21 -4.87
C LEU A 158 -1.87 -2.96 -4.10
N HIS A 159 -2.03 -1.74 -3.64
CA HIS A 159 -3.25 -1.24 -3.03
C HIS A 159 -3.89 -0.21 -3.97
N THR A 160 -5.15 -0.39 -4.32
CA THR A 160 -5.87 0.58 -5.15
C THR A 160 -7.25 0.86 -4.57
N CYS A 161 -7.55 2.15 -4.41
CA CYS A 161 -8.77 2.63 -3.79
C CYS A 161 -9.65 3.33 -4.82
N THR A 162 -10.88 2.84 -4.98
CA THR A 162 -11.89 3.49 -5.83
C THR A 162 -12.99 4.03 -4.94
N PRO A 163 -13.19 5.36 -4.85
CA PRO A 163 -14.25 5.93 -4.03
C PRO A 163 -15.63 5.53 -4.56
N ALA A 164 -16.47 4.96 -3.70
CA ALA A 164 -17.89 4.70 -3.98
C ALA A 164 -18.75 5.89 -3.59
N SER A 165 -18.37 6.59 -2.52
CA SER A 165 -18.99 7.82 -2.03
C SER A 165 -17.97 8.67 -1.30
N ALA A 166 -18.42 9.75 -0.66
CA ALA A 166 -17.57 10.58 0.21
C ALA A 166 -17.03 9.81 1.44
N THR A 167 -17.69 8.73 1.85
CA THR A 167 -17.38 7.98 3.08
C THR A 167 -17.35 6.46 2.86
N GLU A 168 -17.26 6.02 1.61
CA GLU A 168 -17.17 4.60 1.27
C GLU A 168 -16.18 4.39 0.13
N THR A 169 -15.40 3.34 0.21
CA THR A 169 -14.34 3.01 -0.74
C THR A 169 -14.37 1.53 -1.11
N HIS A 170 -14.25 1.25 -2.40
CA HIS A 170 -13.84 -0.06 -2.89
C HIS A 170 -12.33 -0.16 -2.80
N TYR A 171 -11.83 -0.97 -1.89
CA TYR A 171 -10.41 -1.19 -1.70
C TYR A 171 -10.01 -2.54 -2.28
N PHE A 172 -9.14 -2.51 -3.27
CA PHE A 172 -8.59 -3.69 -3.92
C PHE A 172 -7.13 -3.85 -3.51
N PHE A 173 -6.74 -5.08 -3.26
CA PHE A 173 -5.39 -5.42 -2.85
C PHE A 173 -4.89 -6.64 -3.62
N ALA A 174 -3.67 -6.58 -4.11
CA ALA A 174 -2.96 -7.72 -4.70
C ALA A 174 -1.60 -7.84 -4.07
N THR A 175 -1.16 -9.07 -3.88
CA THR A 175 0.21 -9.38 -3.41
C THR A 175 0.88 -10.37 -4.34
N ARG A 176 2.17 -10.17 -4.58
CA ARG A 176 3.05 -11.11 -5.23
C ARG A 176 4.26 -11.36 -4.36
N ARG A 177 4.61 -12.63 -4.15
CA ARG A 177 5.83 -13.04 -3.46
C ARG A 177 6.90 -13.47 -4.44
N ASN A 178 8.16 -13.27 -4.06
CA ASN A 178 9.31 -13.80 -4.77
C ASN A 178 9.78 -15.18 -4.23
N HIS A 179 9.06 -15.73 -3.25
CA HIS A 179 9.29 -17.05 -2.64
C HIS A 179 7.98 -17.83 -2.55
N ILE A 180 8.05 -19.17 -2.59
CA ILE A 180 6.88 -20.08 -2.63
C ILE A 180 5.90 -19.69 -3.75
N VAL A 181 6.47 -19.40 -4.93
CA VAL A 181 5.70 -18.86 -6.06
C VAL A 181 4.86 -19.93 -6.78
N ASP A 182 5.21 -21.22 -6.63
CA ASP A 182 4.54 -22.34 -7.29
C ASP A 182 3.39 -22.96 -6.46
N ASP A 183 3.13 -22.44 -5.24
CA ASP A 183 2.08 -22.92 -4.34
C ASP A 183 0.93 -21.92 -4.28
N GLY A 184 -0.06 -22.10 -5.16
CA GLY A 184 -1.24 -21.24 -5.23
C GLY A 184 -2.13 -21.32 -3.98
N GLU A 185 -2.22 -22.46 -3.30
CA GLU A 185 -3.00 -22.63 -2.08
C GLU A 185 -2.36 -21.83 -0.93
N TYR A 186 -1.03 -21.92 -0.80
CA TYR A 186 -0.29 -21.13 0.17
C TYR A 186 -0.48 -19.62 -0.06
N ASN A 187 -0.36 -19.16 -1.31
CA ASN A 187 -0.52 -17.75 -1.64
C ASN A 187 -1.96 -17.27 -1.40
N GLN A 188 -2.96 -18.10 -1.68
CA GLN A 188 -4.36 -17.80 -1.36
C GLN A 188 -4.58 -17.71 0.15
N MET A 189 -4.07 -18.63 0.93
CA MET A 189 -4.14 -18.58 2.40
C MET A 189 -3.51 -17.29 2.94
N LYS A 190 -2.39 -16.86 2.36
CA LYS A 190 -1.69 -15.63 2.79
C LYS A 190 -2.46 -14.36 2.46
N ILE A 191 -3.08 -14.24 1.28
CA ILE A 191 -3.91 -13.08 0.95
C ILE A 191 -5.14 -12.99 1.85
N GLU A 192 -5.73 -14.14 2.22
CA GLU A 192 -6.85 -14.21 3.16
C GLU A 192 -6.43 -13.74 4.56
N ALA A 193 -5.23 -14.12 5.02
CA ALA A 193 -4.71 -13.64 6.30
C ALA A 193 -4.47 -12.12 6.28
N MET A 194 -3.92 -11.58 5.19
CA MET A 194 -3.74 -10.13 5.02
C MET A 194 -5.09 -9.41 4.93
N HIS A 195 -6.05 -9.96 4.18
CA HIS A 195 -7.42 -9.44 4.14
C HIS A 195 -8.00 -9.32 5.56
N ASN A 196 -7.89 -10.40 6.34
CA ASN A 196 -8.40 -10.42 7.70
C ASN A 196 -7.71 -9.37 8.59
N ALA A 197 -6.40 -9.20 8.48
CA ALA A 197 -5.68 -8.16 9.22
C ALA A 197 -6.21 -6.75 8.87
N PHE A 198 -6.34 -6.41 7.58
CA PHE A 198 -6.93 -5.14 7.17
C PHE A 198 -8.36 -4.93 7.69
N VAL A 199 -9.21 -5.96 7.63
CA VAL A 199 -10.61 -5.83 8.04
C VAL A 199 -10.76 -5.78 9.57
N THR A 200 -9.91 -6.45 10.34
CA THR A 200 -10.07 -6.59 11.79
C THR A 200 -9.14 -5.68 12.61
N GLU A 201 -8.04 -5.20 12.04
CA GLU A 201 -7.03 -4.39 12.74
C GLU A 201 -7.08 -2.94 12.21
N ASP A 202 -6.78 -2.69 10.93
CA ASP A 202 -6.79 -1.33 10.33
C ASP A 202 -8.20 -0.77 10.14
N GLY A 203 -9.09 -1.57 9.59
CA GLY A 203 -10.45 -1.15 9.21
C GLY A 203 -11.22 -0.46 10.32
N PRO A 204 -11.32 -1.05 11.53
CA PRO A 204 -12.01 -0.43 12.65
C PRO A 204 -11.44 0.94 13.05
N ILE A 205 -10.11 1.12 12.95
CA ILE A 205 -9.44 2.38 13.26
C ILE A 205 -9.76 3.42 12.19
N ILE A 206 -9.60 3.07 10.91
CA ILE A 206 -9.87 3.95 9.76
C ILE A 206 -11.34 4.39 9.76
N GLU A 207 -12.29 3.47 9.98
CA GLU A 207 -13.72 3.77 10.04
C GLU A 207 -14.08 4.64 11.25
N ALA A 208 -13.42 4.45 12.40
CA ALA A 208 -13.59 5.30 13.58
C ALA A 208 -13.09 6.72 13.31
N VAL A 209 -11.93 6.89 12.67
CA VAL A 209 -11.42 8.20 12.25
C VAL A 209 -12.39 8.88 11.30
N GLN A 210 -12.91 8.18 10.28
CA GLN A 210 -13.92 8.73 9.36
C GLN A 210 -15.14 9.25 10.11
N LYS A 211 -15.63 8.49 11.07
CA LYS A 211 -16.80 8.87 11.87
C LYS A 211 -16.57 10.11 12.70
N GLU A 212 -15.40 10.24 13.34
CA GLU A 212 -15.08 11.37 14.21
C GLU A 212 -14.76 12.65 13.43
N MET A 213 -14.19 12.54 12.23
CA MET A 213 -13.84 13.71 11.41
C MET A 213 -15.05 14.52 10.97
N ASN A 214 -16.20 13.92 10.67
CA ASN A 214 -17.41 14.58 10.14
C ASN A 214 -17.19 15.42 8.85
N THR A 215 -16.03 15.37 8.26
CA THR A 215 -15.62 16.07 7.03
C THR A 215 -14.49 15.31 6.34
N ASN A 216 -14.33 15.47 5.03
CA ASN A 216 -13.18 14.97 4.29
C ASN A 216 -12.09 16.04 4.10
N ASP A 217 -12.33 17.29 4.52
CA ASP A 217 -11.30 18.35 4.54
C ASP A 217 -10.44 18.19 5.80
N PHE A 218 -9.44 17.30 5.69
CA PHE A 218 -8.53 16.95 6.77
C PHE A 218 -7.84 18.19 7.39
N PHE A 219 -7.37 19.12 6.57
CA PHE A 219 -6.62 20.28 7.07
C PHE A 219 -7.50 21.33 7.76
N SER A 220 -8.81 21.34 7.49
CA SER A 220 -9.74 22.22 8.22
C SER A 220 -9.87 21.86 9.70
N LEU A 221 -9.53 20.62 10.07
CA LEU A 221 -9.55 20.11 11.43
C LEU A 221 -8.32 20.53 12.26
N ASN A 222 -7.33 21.20 11.67
CA ASN A 222 -6.06 21.56 12.30
C ASN A 222 -5.38 20.36 12.99
N PRO A 223 -5.13 19.25 12.28
CA PRO A 223 -4.58 18.03 12.85
C PRO A 223 -3.20 18.27 13.45
N VAL A 224 -2.89 17.56 14.52
CA VAL A 224 -1.52 17.50 15.05
C VAL A 224 -0.72 16.55 14.15
N LEU A 225 0.26 17.10 13.45
CA LEU A 225 1.13 16.34 12.53
C LEU A 225 2.43 15.99 13.23
N MET A 226 2.85 14.73 13.07
CA MET A 226 4.13 14.23 13.56
C MET A 226 5.16 14.12 12.41
N SER A 227 6.41 13.86 12.74
CA SER A 227 7.48 13.81 11.74
C SER A 227 7.33 12.67 10.74
N ASN A 228 6.73 11.57 11.14
CA ASN A 228 6.42 10.40 10.30
C ASN A 228 5.20 10.59 9.40
N ASP A 229 4.34 11.60 9.64
CA ASP A 229 3.22 11.96 8.75
C ASP A 229 3.67 12.63 7.43
N ALA A 230 4.96 12.80 7.20
CA ALA A 230 5.46 13.56 6.04
C ALA A 230 4.98 13.00 4.70
N ALA A 231 4.90 11.68 4.55
CA ALA A 231 4.47 11.05 3.29
C ALA A 231 2.96 11.25 3.05
N PRO A 232 2.03 10.85 3.94
CA PRO A 232 0.59 11.06 3.73
C PRO A 232 0.24 12.54 3.58
N VAL A 233 0.87 13.45 4.31
CA VAL A 233 0.65 14.91 4.16
C VAL A 233 1.04 15.40 2.76
N ARG A 234 2.15 14.92 2.19
CA ARG A 234 2.54 15.25 0.81
C ARG A 234 1.55 14.68 -0.20
N VAL A 235 1.09 13.45 -0.01
CA VAL A 235 0.06 12.84 -0.86
C VAL A 235 -1.19 13.71 -0.90
N ARG A 236 -1.75 14.07 0.25
CA ARG A 236 -2.96 14.91 0.32
C ARG A 236 -2.78 16.26 -0.38
N ARG A 237 -1.63 16.92 -0.17
CA ARG A 237 -1.33 18.20 -0.81
C ARG A 237 -1.15 18.06 -2.33
N LEU A 238 -0.46 17.02 -2.79
CA LEU A 238 -0.27 16.75 -4.22
C LEU A 238 -1.62 16.44 -4.88
N LEU A 239 -2.42 15.56 -4.29
CA LEU A 239 -3.74 15.21 -4.79
C LEU A 239 -4.65 16.43 -4.90
N ALA A 240 -4.69 17.28 -3.88
CA ALA A 240 -5.48 18.51 -3.90
C ALA A 240 -5.03 19.46 -5.03
N ARG A 241 -3.72 19.57 -5.32
CA ARG A 241 -3.20 20.34 -6.45
C ARG A 241 -3.65 19.75 -7.79
N LEU A 242 -3.58 18.43 -7.96
CA LEU A 242 -4.00 17.75 -9.19
C LEU A 242 -5.49 17.93 -9.45
N ILE A 243 -6.33 17.79 -8.43
CA ILE A 243 -7.79 18.03 -8.53
C ILE A 243 -8.07 19.49 -8.93
N ALA A 244 -7.39 20.45 -8.30
CA ALA A 244 -7.55 21.86 -8.62
C ALA A 244 -7.10 22.22 -10.05
N GLN A 245 -6.14 21.51 -10.60
CA GLN A 245 -5.72 21.68 -12.00
C GLN A 245 -6.77 21.16 -12.98
N GLN A 246 -7.36 19.99 -12.72
CA GLN A 246 -8.45 19.44 -13.55
C GLN A 246 -9.70 20.32 -13.57
N SER A 247 -10.00 20.99 -12.46
CA SER A 247 -11.19 21.85 -12.35
C SER A 247 -11.08 23.17 -13.11
N ARG A 248 -9.89 23.51 -13.63
CA ARG A 248 -9.61 24.78 -14.37
C ARG A 248 -9.48 24.59 -15.88
N GLY A 249 -9.42 23.37 -16.37
CA GLY A 249 -9.37 23.00 -17.78
C GLY A 249 -10.73 22.58 -18.29
#